data_90b37c722a074f746cffdf553a6e4064
#
_entry.id   90b37c722a074f746cffdf553a6e4064
#
_cell.length_a   1.000
_cell.length_b   1.000
_cell.length_c   1.000
_cell.angle_alpha   90.00
_cell.angle_beta   90.00
_cell.angle_gamma   90.00
#
_symmetry.space_group_name_H-M   'P 1'
#
loop_
_entity.id
_entity.type
_entity.pdbx_description
1 polymer ?
#
loop_
_entity_poly.entity_id
_entity_poly.type
_entity_poly.pdbx_seq_one_letter_code
_entity_poly.pdbx_strand_id
1 'polypeptide(L)'
;MKRVAGIYVESTTLGEVVKAFVPKALPPQKPVLAVEVYQDLNHKAEMALARLSGVSGLVPSVDWLLYSAIRKEALLTSQIEGTQATITDLFDDEAGLEVSNTDDVQEVTNYIAAYRLVRDNLRDPNGLPISVRLLCKAHKLLLNGVRGTGKQPGVLRRSQNWLGGTRPGNAVFVPPPADKVPALMSDLEKFIHEQPRKAQKVTGKGLPPLVGIALAHAQFETIHPFLDGNGRIGRLLISALLEDSGLLPEPLMYLSGYLKQHQTEYYRLLSAIRKEGDWESWVQFFLEGVQVAANQAEQNIVKIASLVASDRRKLLESPKGGAAAYRLFEMLPMMPRFTVERVKTALATTFPTANATVKTLEELGLIIETTGQKKNRSFSYDRYIQLLSA
;
A
#
# COMPACT_ATOMS: atom_id res chain seq x y z
N MET A 1 -21.72 -23.75 17.82
CA MET A 1 -22.73 -23.20 16.86
C MET A 1 -21.93 -22.55 15.73
N LYS A 2 -22.22 -22.86 14.46
CA LYS A 2 -21.50 -22.27 13.32
C LYS A 2 -21.87 -20.78 13.20
N ARG A 3 -20.91 -19.88 13.09
CA ARG A 3 -21.13 -18.43 12.92
C ARG A 3 -21.71 -18.14 11.54
N VAL A 4 -22.70 -17.26 11.46
CA VAL A 4 -23.31 -16.83 10.20
C VAL A 4 -22.86 -15.39 9.93
N ALA A 5 -21.94 -15.22 8.96
CA ALA A 5 -21.34 -13.93 8.61
C ALA A 5 -22.27 -13.01 7.80
N GLY A 6 -23.32 -13.56 7.20
CA GLY A 6 -24.27 -12.80 6.38
C GLY A 6 -25.43 -13.66 5.91
N ILE A 7 -26.18 -13.14 4.98
CA ILE A 7 -27.32 -13.85 4.33
C ILE A 7 -27.16 -13.76 2.82
N TYR A 8 -27.67 -14.76 2.12
CA TYR A 8 -27.81 -14.72 0.67
C TYR A 8 -29.21 -14.23 0.31
N VAL A 9 -29.26 -13.28 -0.60
CA VAL A 9 -30.51 -12.74 -1.16
C VAL A 9 -30.52 -12.96 -2.68
N GLU A 10 -31.68 -13.23 -3.23
CA GLU A 10 -31.82 -13.33 -4.69
C GLU A 10 -31.71 -11.95 -5.34
N SER A 11 -30.98 -11.87 -6.42
CA SER A 11 -30.79 -10.66 -7.23
C SER A 11 -30.80 -11.06 -8.70
N THR A 12 -31.41 -10.27 -9.54
CA THR A 12 -31.39 -10.48 -11.00
C THR A 12 -30.34 -9.60 -11.64
N THR A 13 -29.42 -10.20 -12.38
CA THR A 13 -28.31 -9.52 -13.05
C THR A 13 -28.16 -10.05 -14.45
N LEU A 14 -28.22 -9.18 -15.46
CA LEU A 14 -28.17 -9.54 -16.89
C LEU A 14 -29.14 -10.68 -17.25
N GLY A 15 -30.36 -10.68 -16.67
CA GLY A 15 -31.37 -11.70 -16.91
C GLY A 15 -31.19 -13.01 -16.14
N GLU A 16 -30.12 -13.16 -15.34
CA GLU A 16 -29.88 -14.34 -14.51
C GLU A 16 -30.20 -14.06 -13.04
N VAL A 17 -30.86 -15.03 -12.38
CA VAL A 17 -31.08 -15.00 -10.93
C VAL A 17 -29.82 -15.52 -10.23
N VAL A 18 -29.25 -14.71 -9.36
CA VAL A 18 -28.02 -15.01 -8.59
C VAL A 18 -28.26 -14.82 -7.10
N LYS A 19 -27.44 -15.50 -6.28
CA LYS A 19 -27.45 -15.36 -4.83
C LYS A 19 -26.37 -14.36 -4.40
N ALA A 20 -26.76 -13.12 -4.14
CA ALA A 20 -25.89 -12.05 -3.64
C ALA A 20 -25.73 -12.15 -2.13
N PHE A 21 -24.50 -12.05 -1.64
CA PHE A 21 -24.19 -12.15 -0.21
C PHE A 21 -24.27 -10.78 0.46
N VAL A 22 -25.10 -10.64 1.48
CA VAL A 22 -25.23 -9.42 2.30
C VAL A 22 -24.58 -9.70 3.67
N PRO A 23 -23.43 -9.08 3.99
CA PRO A 23 -22.75 -9.30 5.26
C PRO A 23 -23.53 -8.71 6.43
N LYS A 24 -23.36 -9.30 7.62
CA LYS A 24 -23.80 -8.72 8.89
C LYS A 24 -22.86 -7.59 9.31
N ALA A 25 -23.36 -6.74 10.21
CA ALA A 25 -22.54 -5.70 10.83
C ALA A 25 -21.39 -6.30 11.65
N LEU A 26 -20.29 -5.53 11.74
CA LEU A 26 -19.15 -5.84 12.59
C LEU A 26 -19.35 -5.26 14.01
N PRO A 27 -18.69 -5.83 15.02
CA PRO A 27 -17.88 -7.06 14.99
C PRO A 27 -18.76 -8.33 14.97
N PRO A 28 -18.20 -9.52 14.61
CA PRO A 28 -18.93 -10.78 14.64
C PRO A 28 -19.45 -11.10 16.06
N GLN A 29 -20.74 -11.41 16.23
CA GLN A 29 -21.37 -11.46 17.55
C GLN A 29 -21.72 -12.86 18.06
N LYS A 30 -22.11 -13.80 17.24
CA LYS A 30 -22.66 -15.07 17.69
C LYS A 30 -22.08 -16.26 16.91
N PRO A 31 -20.99 -16.88 17.44
CA PRO A 31 -20.21 -16.52 18.62
C PRO A 31 -19.31 -15.28 18.35
N VAL A 32 -18.85 -14.62 19.42
CA VAL A 32 -17.79 -13.61 19.34
C VAL A 32 -16.46 -14.25 18.92
N LEU A 33 -15.49 -13.44 18.49
CA LEU A 33 -14.15 -13.94 18.17
C LEU A 33 -13.49 -14.56 19.40
N ALA A 34 -12.87 -15.72 19.23
CA ALA A 34 -12.12 -16.40 20.28
C ALA A 34 -10.78 -15.68 20.51
N VAL A 35 -10.64 -14.98 21.64
CA VAL A 35 -9.46 -14.14 21.97
C VAL A 35 -8.18 -14.97 22.01
N GLU A 36 -8.25 -16.16 22.56
CA GLU A 36 -7.16 -17.13 22.68
C GLU A 36 -6.56 -17.55 21.34
N VAL A 37 -7.31 -17.41 20.25
CA VAL A 37 -6.86 -17.78 18.91
C VAL A 37 -5.92 -16.73 18.32
N TYR A 38 -6.09 -15.46 18.64
CA TYR A 38 -5.34 -14.37 18.01
C TYR A 38 -4.46 -13.55 18.96
N GLN A 39 -4.61 -13.68 20.28
CA GLN A 39 -3.96 -12.82 21.27
C GLN A 39 -2.44 -12.80 21.13
N ASP A 40 -1.79 -13.96 21.02
CA ASP A 40 -0.35 -14.07 20.90
C ASP A 40 0.18 -13.50 19.58
N LEU A 41 -0.52 -13.77 18.47
CA LEU A 41 -0.17 -13.21 17.16
C LEU A 41 -0.35 -11.70 17.13
N ASN A 42 -1.44 -11.18 17.74
CA ASN A 42 -1.66 -9.75 17.85
C ASN A 42 -0.52 -9.07 18.60
N HIS A 43 -0.11 -9.62 19.74
CA HIS A 43 1.02 -9.09 20.49
C HIS A 43 2.32 -9.11 19.67
N LYS A 44 2.63 -10.20 18.99
CA LYS A 44 3.81 -10.32 18.12
C LYS A 44 3.78 -9.30 16.98
N ALA A 45 2.62 -9.10 16.33
CA ALA A 45 2.44 -8.14 15.26
C ALA A 45 2.61 -6.69 15.76
N GLU A 46 2.01 -6.33 16.90
CA GLU A 46 2.18 -5.01 17.51
C GLU A 46 3.63 -4.73 17.90
N MET A 47 4.34 -5.71 18.45
CA MET A 47 5.76 -5.59 18.76
C MET A 47 6.63 -5.42 17.52
N ALA A 48 6.30 -6.11 16.42
CA ALA A 48 6.99 -5.93 15.15
C ALA A 48 6.78 -4.52 14.57
N LEU A 49 5.55 -4.00 14.60
CA LEU A 49 5.26 -2.62 14.20
C LEU A 49 5.98 -1.60 15.07
N ALA A 50 6.04 -1.82 16.39
CA ALA A 50 6.75 -0.92 17.31
C ALA A 50 8.26 -0.88 17.03
N ARG A 51 8.90 -2.03 16.72
CA ARG A 51 10.31 -2.08 16.31
C ARG A 51 10.52 -1.35 14.98
N LEU A 52 9.67 -1.63 13.98
CA LEU A 52 9.71 -0.95 12.68
C LEU A 52 9.60 0.57 12.84
N SER A 53 8.70 1.05 13.67
CA SER A 53 8.58 2.48 13.97
C SER A 53 9.87 3.03 14.62
N GLY A 54 10.53 2.26 15.49
CA GLY A 54 11.77 2.66 16.16
C GLY A 54 12.98 2.80 15.23
N VAL A 55 13.09 1.98 14.18
CA VAL A 55 14.24 2.02 13.25
C VAL A 55 14.15 3.16 12.22
N SER A 56 13.04 3.85 12.12
CA SER A 56 12.90 5.01 11.22
C SER A 56 13.93 6.11 11.49
N GLY A 57 14.41 6.23 12.72
CA GLY A 57 15.45 7.18 13.12
C GLY A 57 16.88 6.80 12.72
N LEU A 58 17.11 5.65 12.09
CA LEU A 58 18.45 5.23 11.62
C LEU A 58 18.91 5.96 10.36
N VAL A 59 18.00 6.60 9.65
CA VAL A 59 18.30 7.39 8.44
C VAL A 59 18.16 8.89 8.72
N PRO A 60 18.91 9.75 8.01
CA PRO A 60 18.86 11.20 8.21
C PRO A 60 17.51 11.85 7.96
N SER A 61 16.70 11.25 7.08
CA SER A 61 15.35 11.71 6.76
C SER A 61 14.39 10.54 6.61
N VAL A 62 13.31 10.58 7.35
CA VAL A 62 12.20 9.62 7.22
C VAL A 62 11.58 9.70 5.81
N ASP A 63 11.65 10.86 5.13
CA ASP A 63 11.12 11.04 3.79
C ASP A 63 11.77 10.07 2.78
N TRP A 64 13.03 9.70 2.97
CA TRP A 64 13.69 8.69 2.11
C TRP A 64 13.00 7.33 2.20
N LEU A 65 12.68 6.91 3.43
CA LEU A 65 11.99 5.64 3.67
C LEU A 65 10.54 5.70 3.16
N LEU A 66 9.86 6.81 3.41
CA LEU A 66 8.48 7.01 2.96
C LEU A 66 8.37 7.00 1.43
N TYR A 67 9.32 7.69 0.77
CA TYR A 67 9.38 7.73 -0.69
C TYR A 67 9.42 6.32 -1.28
N SER A 68 10.28 5.46 -0.76
CA SER A 68 10.44 4.09 -1.25
C SER A 68 9.34 3.15 -0.78
N ALA A 69 8.91 3.23 0.48
CA ALA A 69 7.89 2.33 1.05
C ALA A 69 6.53 2.51 0.37
N ILE A 70 6.09 3.75 0.14
CA ILE A 70 4.82 4.03 -0.55
C ILE A 70 4.87 3.49 -1.99
N ARG A 71 6.00 3.61 -2.69
CA ARG A 71 6.17 3.09 -4.05
C ARG A 71 6.17 1.57 -4.10
N LYS A 72 6.83 0.94 -3.14
CA LYS A 72 6.84 -0.52 -3.03
C LYS A 72 5.44 -1.06 -2.72
N GLU A 73 4.69 -0.46 -1.80
CA GLU A 73 3.30 -0.83 -1.54
C GLU A 73 2.42 -0.62 -2.79
N ALA A 74 2.54 0.53 -3.46
CA ALA A 74 1.79 0.84 -4.68
C ALA A 74 2.05 -0.16 -5.81
N LEU A 75 3.31 -0.55 -5.97
CA LEU A 75 3.73 -1.54 -6.95
C LEU A 75 3.15 -2.92 -6.63
N LEU A 76 3.36 -3.40 -5.40
CA LEU A 76 2.93 -4.74 -4.98
C LEU A 76 1.40 -4.88 -5.01
N THR A 77 0.67 -3.87 -4.55
CA THR A 77 -0.80 -3.87 -4.59
C THR A 77 -1.34 -3.89 -6.02
N SER A 78 -0.69 -3.16 -6.94
CA SER A 78 -1.08 -3.15 -8.36
C SER A 78 -0.73 -4.47 -9.06
N GLN A 79 0.37 -5.10 -8.68
CA GLN A 79 0.76 -6.43 -9.19
C GLN A 79 -0.21 -7.55 -8.75
N ILE A 80 -0.86 -7.45 -7.59
CA ILE A 80 -1.96 -8.37 -7.21
C ILE A 80 -3.11 -8.28 -8.23
N GLU A 81 -3.35 -7.10 -8.79
CA GLU A 81 -4.40 -6.84 -9.80
C GLU A 81 -3.92 -7.10 -11.25
N GLY A 82 -2.67 -7.55 -11.42
CA GLY A 82 -2.13 -8.02 -12.71
C GLY A 82 -1.24 -7.05 -13.47
N THR A 83 -0.86 -5.90 -12.90
CA THR A 83 0.17 -5.04 -13.53
C THR A 83 1.54 -5.71 -13.53
N GLN A 84 2.36 -5.38 -14.53
CA GLN A 84 3.71 -5.95 -14.71
C GLN A 84 4.82 -4.91 -14.47
N ALA A 85 4.48 -3.69 -14.04
CA ALA A 85 5.45 -2.66 -13.73
C ALA A 85 6.44 -3.13 -12.67
N THR A 86 7.69 -2.67 -12.77
CA THR A 86 8.76 -2.89 -11.79
C THR A 86 9.05 -1.59 -11.03
N ILE A 87 9.81 -1.69 -9.94
CA ILE A 87 10.25 -0.50 -9.19
C ILE A 87 11.21 0.36 -10.05
N THR A 88 11.96 -0.27 -10.94
CA THR A 88 12.85 0.43 -11.88
C THR A 88 12.05 1.21 -12.91
N ASP A 89 10.99 0.62 -13.49
CA ASP A 89 10.12 1.32 -14.43
C ASP A 89 9.51 2.58 -13.81
N LEU A 90 9.08 2.48 -12.55
CA LEU A 90 8.53 3.63 -11.82
C LEU A 90 9.58 4.73 -11.62
N PHE A 91 10.81 4.38 -11.26
CA PHE A 91 11.89 5.35 -11.10
C PHE A 91 12.36 5.94 -12.44
N ASP A 92 12.33 5.14 -13.52
CA ASP A 92 12.66 5.60 -14.87
C ASP A 92 11.62 6.62 -15.37
N ASP A 93 10.32 6.34 -15.20
CA ASP A 93 9.24 7.28 -15.50
C ASP A 93 9.41 8.60 -14.72
N GLU A 94 9.65 8.52 -13.41
CA GLU A 94 9.90 9.69 -12.58
C GLU A 94 11.18 10.46 -12.98
N ALA A 95 12.14 9.79 -13.60
CA ALA A 95 13.35 10.40 -14.15
C ALA A 95 13.12 11.03 -15.53
N GLY A 96 11.94 10.85 -16.15
CA GLY A 96 11.64 11.25 -17.52
C GLY A 96 12.32 10.38 -18.58
N LEU A 97 12.63 9.13 -18.25
CA LEU A 97 13.19 8.13 -19.14
C LEU A 97 12.06 7.34 -19.83
N GLU A 98 12.36 6.73 -20.96
CA GLU A 98 11.40 5.88 -21.67
C GLU A 98 11.09 4.60 -20.87
N VAL A 99 9.82 4.28 -20.74
CA VAL A 99 9.31 3.07 -20.08
C VAL A 99 8.41 2.30 -21.05
N SER A 100 8.58 0.99 -21.10
CA SER A 100 7.80 0.12 -22.01
C SER A 100 6.34 -0.08 -21.57
N ASN A 101 6.08 -0.09 -20.27
CA ASN A 101 4.78 -0.38 -19.66
C ASN A 101 4.13 0.88 -19.07
N THR A 102 3.93 1.91 -19.89
CA THR A 102 3.43 3.22 -19.43
C THR A 102 2.08 3.15 -18.71
N ASP A 103 1.16 2.31 -19.20
CA ASP A 103 -0.16 2.14 -18.58
C ASP A 103 -0.08 1.53 -17.18
N ASP A 104 0.73 0.50 -17.01
CA ASP A 104 0.95 -0.14 -15.71
C ASP A 104 1.65 0.81 -14.71
N VAL A 105 2.64 1.58 -15.17
CA VAL A 105 3.32 2.61 -14.37
C VAL A 105 2.34 3.71 -13.98
N GLN A 106 1.44 4.12 -14.88
CA GLN A 106 0.41 5.10 -14.59
C GLN A 106 -0.57 4.59 -13.52
N GLU A 107 -0.95 3.30 -13.54
CA GLU A 107 -1.78 2.70 -12.48
C GLU A 107 -1.09 2.77 -11.10
N VAL A 108 0.22 2.48 -11.04
CA VAL A 108 1.01 2.58 -9.81
C VAL A 108 1.10 4.04 -9.34
N THR A 109 1.36 4.97 -10.24
CA THR A 109 1.43 6.41 -9.96
C THR A 109 0.09 6.94 -9.44
N ASN A 110 -1.02 6.49 -10.01
CA ASN A 110 -2.36 6.84 -9.53
C ASN A 110 -2.62 6.32 -8.12
N TYR A 111 -2.16 5.11 -7.79
CA TYR A 111 -2.26 4.60 -6.42
C TYR A 111 -1.46 5.47 -5.44
N ILE A 112 -0.24 5.87 -5.81
CA ILE A 112 0.58 6.79 -4.99
C ILE A 112 -0.15 8.12 -4.75
N ALA A 113 -0.79 8.67 -5.79
CA ALA A 113 -1.58 9.90 -5.68
C ALA A 113 -2.81 9.72 -4.78
N ALA A 114 -3.53 8.59 -4.90
CA ALA A 114 -4.67 8.25 -4.05
C ALA A 114 -4.25 8.08 -2.59
N TYR A 115 -3.12 7.39 -2.35
CA TYR A 115 -2.55 7.20 -1.03
C TYR A 115 -2.16 8.54 -0.38
N ARG A 116 -1.44 9.41 -1.11
CA ARG A 116 -1.07 10.74 -0.63
C ARG A 116 -2.30 11.57 -0.24
N LEU A 117 -3.33 11.58 -1.09
CA LEU A 117 -4.59 12.27 -0.77
C LEU A 117 -5.16 11.81 0.58
N VAL A 118 -5.22 10.51 0.83
CA VAL A 118 -5.75 9.97 2.09
C VAL A 118 -4.86 10.40 3.26
N ARG A 119 -3.56 10.23 3.15
CA ARG A 119 -2.59 10.58 4.18
C ARG A 119 -2.62 12.07 4.52
N ASP A 120 -2.68 12.95 3.51
CA ASP A 120 -2.73 14.40 3.72
C ASP A 120 -4.01 14.79 4.49
N ASN A 121 -5.16 14.16 4.17
CA ASN A 121 -6.38 14.38 4.94
C ASN A 121 -6.29 13.89 6.40
N LEU A 122 -5.63 12.75 6.66
CA LEU A 122 -5.47 12.22 8.02
C LEU A 122 -4.55 13.09 8.88
N ARG A 123 -3.60 13.79 8.27
CA ARG A 123 -2.64 14.67 8.94
C ARG A 123 -3.11 16.10 9.09
N ASP A 124 -4.05 16.52 8.27
CA ASP A 124 -4.68 17.85 8.39
C ASP A 124 -5.73 17.82 9.50
N PRO A 125 -5.62 18.65 10.57
CA PRO A 125 -6.63 18.75 11.60
C PRO A 125 -8.04 19.08 11.08
N ASN A 126 -8.13 19.72 9.92
CA ASN A 126 -9.39 20.04 9.23
C ASN A 126 -9.71 19.07 8.09
N GLY A 127 -8.90 18.04 7.91
CA GLY A 127 -9.05 17.04 6.86
C GLY A 127 -10.25 16.10 7.11
N LEU A 128 -10.58 15.33 6.08
CA LEU A 128 -11.61 14.30 6.21
C LEU A 128 -11.04 13.11 7.01
N PRO A 129 -11.78 12.60 7.99
CA PRO A 129 -11.45 11.31 8.60
C PRO A 129 -11.59 10.18 7.57
N ILE A 130 -11.15 8.98 7.93
CA ILE A 130 -11.44 7.78 7.12
C ILE A 130 -12.95 7.64 7.01
N SER A 131 -13.47 7.81 5.80
CA SER A 131 -14.89 7.87 5.51
C SER A 131 -15.17 7.39 4.10
N VAL A 132 -16.41 7.02 3.82
CA VAL A 132 -16.86 6.68 2.46
C VAL A 132 -16.53 7.80 1.47
N ARG A 133 -16.69 9.07 1.89
CA ARG A 133 -16.37 10.23 1.07
C ARG A 133 -14.87 10.31 0.72
N LEU A 134 -13.99 10.03 1.69
CA LEU A 134 -12.54 10.04 1.47
C LEU A 134 -12.13 8.89 0.55
N LEU A 135 -12.68 7.68 0.77
CA LEU A 135 -12.42 6.52 -0.09
C LEU A 135 -12.91 6.74 -1.53
N CYS A 136 -14.05 7.39 -1.72
CA CYS A 136 -14.52 7.79 -3.06
C CYS A 136 -13.57 8.79 -3.74
N LYS A 137 -13.02 9.76 -3.01
CA LYS A 137 -12.00 10.68 -3.55
C LYS A 137 -10.73 9.95 -3.97
N ALA A 138 -10.23 9.03 -3.12
CA ALA A 138 -9.07 8.20 -3.42
C ALA A 138 -9.31 7.31 -4.65
N HIS A 139 -10.47 6.66 -4.73
CA HIS A 139 -10.87 5.83 -5.85
C HIS A 139 -10.94 6.62 -7.18
N LYS A 140 -11.38 7.88 -7.13
CA LYS A 140 -11.40 8.75 -8.32
C LYS A 140 -9.99 8.97 -8.87
N LEU A 141 -9.00 9.21 -8.01
CA LEU A 141 -7.60 9.34 -8.43
C LEU A 141 -7.03 8.02 -8.94
N LEU A 142 -7.34 6.91 -8.26
CA LEU A 142 -6.85 5.58 -8.61
C LEU A 142 -7.17 5.18 -10.05
N LEU A 143 -8.36 5.50 -10.55
CA LEU A 143 -8.82 5.11 -11.89
C LEU A 143 -8.70 6.24 -12.93
N ASN A 144 -7.93 7.29 -12.65
CA ASN A 144 -7.79 8.41 -13.57
C ASN A 144 -6.92 8.08 -14.79
N GLY A 145 -7.51 8.10 -16.00
CA GLY A 145 -6.75 7.94 -17.24
C GLY A 145 -6.18 6.53 -17.50
N VAL A 146 -6.59 5.53 -16.72
CA VAL A 146 -6.10 4.15 -16.81
C VAL A 146 -7.22 3.14 -17.03
N ARG A 147 -6.88 1.86 -17.07
CA ARG A 147 -7.85 0.76 -17.09
C ARG A 147 -8.88 0.94 -15.98
N GLY A 148 -10.15 0.84 -16.30
CA GLY A 148 -11.25 1.08 -15.35
C GLY A 148 -11.79 2.53 -15.33
N THR A 149 -11.24 3.47 -16.10
CA THR A 149 -11.76 4.85 -16.21
C THR A 149 -13.25 4.90 -16.55
N GLY A 150 -13.76 3.98 -17.37
CA GLY A 150 -15.20 3.85 -17.68
C GLY A 150 -16.06 3.24 -16.55
N LYS A 151 -15.47 2.86 -15.41
CA LYS A 151 -16.13 2.18 -14.28
C LYS A 151 -16.56 3.15 -13.16
N GLN A 152 -16.97 4.35 -13.52
CA GLN A 152 -17.51 5.38 -12.61
C GLN A 152 -16.53 5.73 -11.45
N PRO A 153 -15.35 6.28 -11.73
CA PRO A 153 -14.37 6.62 -10.71
C PRO A 153 -14.93 7.53 -9.61
N GLY A 154 -14.74 7.15 -8.36
CA GLY A 154 -15.18 7.93 -7.20
C GLY A 154 -16.65 7.75 -6.82
N VAL A 155 -17.38 6.83 -7.46
CA VAL A 155 -18.81 6.61 -7.20
C VAL A 155 -19.07 5.18 -6.74
N LEU A 156 -19.83 5.00 -5.67
CA LEU A 156 -20.31 3.68 -5.26
C LEU A 156 -21.17 3.09 -6.39
N ARG A 157 -20.98 1.80 -6.67
CA ARG A 157 -21.69 1.12 -7.75
C ARG A 157 -23.21 1.19 -7.60
N ARG A 158 -23.87 1.39 -8.72
CA ARG A 158 -25.33 1.40 -8.85
C ARG A 158 -25.86 0.18 -9.59
N SER A 159 -24.98 -0.69 -10.05
CA SER A 159 -25.30 -1.96 -10.71
C SER A 159 -24.68 -3.12 -9.95
N GLN A 160 -25.22 -4.30 -10.15
CA GLN A 160 -24.66 -5.53 -9.62
C GLN A 160 -23.36 -5.84 -10.36
N ASN A 161 -22.33 -6.23 -9.61
CA ASN A 161 -21.11 -6.83 -10.13
C ASN A 161 -20.95 -8.25 -9.58
N TRP A 162 -19.94 -8.97 -10.08
CA TRP A 162 -19.59 -10.31 -9.61
C TRP A 162 -18.08 -10.51 -9.76
N LEU A 163 -17.53 -11.48 -9.01
CA LEU A 163 -16.13 -11.82 -9.01
C LEU A 163 -15.94 -13.25 -9.50
N GLY A 164 -14.97 -13.43 -10.40
CA GLY A 164 -14.72 -14.71 -11.06
C GLY A 164 -15.87 -15.14 -11.98
N GLY A 165 -15.59 -16.15 -12.80
CA GLY A 165 -16.55 -16.59 -13.81
C GLY A 165 -16.68 -15.62 -15.00
N THR A 166 -17.42 -16.05 -16.02
CA THR A 166 -17.65 -15.29 -17.26
C THR A 166 -19.01 -14.60 -17.30
N ARG A 167 -19.91 -14.95 -16.38
CA ARG A 167 -21.27 -14.42 -16.26
C ARG A 167 -21.77 -14.51 -14.83
N PRO A 168 -22.83 -13.75 -14.45
CA PRO A 168 -23.32 -13.75 -13.07
C PRO A 168 -23.66 -15.13 -12.51
N GLY A 169 -24.28 -16.00 -13.31
CA GLY A 169 -24.70 -17.34 -12.87
C GLY A 169 -23.57 -18.33 -12.56
N ASN A 170 -22.34 -18.08 -13.06
CA ASN A 170 -21.16 -18.92 -12.75
C ASN A 170 -20.10 -18.16 -11.93
N ALA A 171 -20.47 -17.05 -11.33
CA ALA A 171 -19.58 -16.26 -10.49
C ALA A 171 -19.09 -17.04 -9.26
N VAL A 172 -17.83 -16.84 -8.89
CA VAL A 172 -17.26 -17.37 -7.64
C VAL A 172 -17.87 -16.66 -6.43
N PHE A 173 -18.14 -15.36 -6.58
CA PHE A 173 -18.75 -14.54 -5.55
C PHE A 173 -19.61 -13.43 -6.16
N VAL A 174 -20.81 -13.23 -5.60
CA VAL A 174 -21.69 -12.12 -5.92
C VAL A 174 -21.83 -11.23 -4.68
N PRO A 175 -21.26 -10.01 -4.72
CA PRO A 175 -21.36 -9.03 -3.62
C PRO A 175 -22.79 -8.59 -3.38
N PRO A 176 -23.07 -7.82 -2.31
CA PRO A 176 -24.40 -7.33 -2.00
C PRO A 176 -25.10 -6.64 -3.18
N PRO A 177 -26.43 -6.66 -3.26
CA PRO A 177 -27.17 -5.83 -4.20
C PRO A 177 -26.78 -4.35 -4.10
N ALA A 178 -26.75 -3.65 -5.23
CA ALA A 178 -26.21 -2.30 -5.32
C ALA A 178 -26.96 -1.28 -4.43
N ASP A 179 -28.25 -1.46 -4.24
CA ASP A 179 -29.11 -0.64 -3.36
C ASP A 179 -28.70 -0.74 -1.88
N LYS A 180 -28.06 -1.84 -1.47
CA LYS A 180 -27.59 -2.05 -0.09
C LYS A 180 -26.19 -1.49 0.18
N VAL A 181 -25.41 -1.21 -0.87
CA VAL A 181 -24.02 -0.78 -0.72
C VAL A 181 -23.86 0.49 0.11
N PRO A 182 -24.65 1.57 -0.08
CA PRO A 182 -24.48 2.79 0.73
C PRO A 182 -24.70 2.55 2.23
N ALA A 183 -25.71 1.77 2.61
CA ALA A 183 -25.98 1.45 4.01
C ALA A 183 -24.84 0.58 4.62
N LEU A 184 -24.39 -0.45 3.91
CA LEU A 184 -23.31 -1.31 4.36
C LEU A 184 -21.97 -0.55 4.51
N MET A 185 -21.68 0.39 3.61
CA MET A 185 -20.50 1.25 3.73
C MET A 185 -20.62 2.24 4.89
N SER A 186 -21.82 2.76 5.17
CA SER A 186 -22.05 3.60 6.35
C SER A 186 -21.86 2.83 7.65
N ASP A 187 -22.30 1.57 7.71
CA ASP A 187 -22.12 0.73 8.89
C ASP A 187 -20.63 0.34 9.07
N LEU A 188 -19.89 0.11 7.98
CA LEU A 188 -18.45 -0.10 8.04
C LEU A 188 -17.72 1.16 8.55
N GLU A 189 -18.09 2.35 8.09
CA GLU A 189 -17.53 3.63 8.55
C GLU A 189 -17.75 3.81 10.05
N LYS A 190 -18.95 3.56 10.56
CA LYS A 190 -19.25 3.60 12.01
C LYS A 190 -18.38 2.62 12.79
N PHE A 191 -18.28 1.37 12.31
CA PHE A 191 -17.40 0.38 12.94
C PHE A 191 -15.96 0.87 13.03
N ILE A 192 -15.41 1.44 11.94
CA ILE A 192 -14.05 2.00 11.92
C ILE A 192 -13.89 3.10 12.98
N HIS A 193 -14.85 4.01 13.10
CA HIS A 193 -14.77 5.13 14.03
C HIS A 193 -14.96 4.72 15.50
N GLU A 194 -15.61 3.59 15.75
CA GLU A 194 -15.79 3.02 17.10
C GLU A 194 -14.54 2.25 17.59
N GLN A 195 -13.55 1.98 16.72
CA GLN A 195 -12.34 1.25 17.12
C GLN A 195 -11.44 2.11 18.02
N PRO A 196 -10.82 1.51 19.07
CA PRO A 196 -9.91 2.23 19.93
C PRO A 196 -8.67 2.68 19.17
N ARG A 197 -8.22 3.92 19.39
CA ARG A 197 -6.93 4.40 18.94
C ARG A 197 -5.87 4.11 20.01
N LYS A 198 -4.60 3.93 19.61
CA LYS A 198 -3.48 3.59 20.50
C LYS A 198 -3.36 4.52 21.72
N ALA A 199 -3.74 5.80 21.58
CA ALA A 199 -3.74 6.77 22.68
C ALA A 199 -4.87 6.58 23.71
N GLN A 200 -5.92 5.83 23.36
CA GLN A 200 -7.02 5.53 24.26
C GLN A 200 -6.73 4.22 24.98
N LYS A 201 -6.57 4.27 26.31
CA LYS A 201 -6.49 3.04 27.11
C LYS A 201 -7.70 2.17 26.77
N VAL A 202 -7.42 0.98 26.24
CA VAL A 202 -8.46 -0.03 26.01
C VAL A 202 -9.09 -0.34 27.37
N THR A 203 -10.23 0.28 27.65
CA THR A 203 -11.01 -0.03 28.86
C THR A 203 -11.76 -1.35 28.60
N GLY A 204 -11.03 -2.46 28.61
CA GLY A 204 -11.48 -3.84 28.82
C GLY A 204 -12.54 -4.46 27.88
N LYS A 205 -13.16 -3.73 26.93
CA LYS A 205 -14.28 -4.22 26.12
C LYS A 205 -14.14 -4.07 24.60
N GLY A 206 -13.06 -3.48 24.10
CA GLY A 206 -12.83 -3.27 22.66
C GLY A 206 -11.96 -4.37 22.02
N LEU A 207 -12.09 -4.54 20.70
CA LEU A 207 -11.16 -5.36 19.94
C LEU A 207 -9.78 -4.70 19.88
N PRO A 208 -8.67 -5.48 19.83
CA PRO A 208 -7.35 -4.93 19.50
C PRO A 208 -7.41 -4.20 18.15
N PRO A 209 -6.72 -3.03 18.00
CA PRO A 209 -6.80 -2.25 16.76
C PRO A 209 -6.44 -3.05 15.50
N LEU A 210 -5.41 -3.91 15.53
CA LEU A 210 -5.06 -4.74 14.37
C LEU A 210 -6.17 -5.73 14.00
N VAL A 211 -6.86 -6.30 14.98
CA VAL A 211 -8.01 -7.17 14.74
C VAL A 211 -9.15 -6.36 14.11
N GLY A 212 -9.41 -5.15 14.60
CA GLY A 212 -10.38 -4.23 14.00
C GLY A 212 -10.07 -3.91 12.53
N ILE A 213 -8.79 -3.66 12.21
CA ILE A 213 -8.32 -3.41 10.84
C ILE A 213 -8.54 -4.64 9.95
N ALA A 214 -8.20 -5.85 10.45
CA ALA A 214 -8.43 -7.10 9.72
C ALA A 214 -9.90 -7.30 9.37
N LEU A 215 -10.80 -7.05 10.34
CA LEU A 215 -12.25 -7.16 10.13
C LEU A 215 -12.76 -6.11 9.12
N ALA A 216 -12.32 -4.87 9.25
CA ALA A 216 -12.73 -3.78 8.37
C ALA A 216 -12.34 -4.04 6.91
N HIS A 217 -11.11 -4.54 6.68
CA HIS A 217 -10.65 -4.89 5.34
C HIS A 217 -11.48 -6.03 4.72
N ALA A 218 -11.69 -7.13 5.45
CA ALA A 218 -12.48 -8.26 4.94
C ALA A 218 -13.94 -7.86 4.66
N GLN A 219 -14.51 -6.97 5.48
CA GLN A 219 -15.85 -6.45 5.26
C GLN A 219 -15.91 -5.57 4.02
N PHE A 220 -14.91 -4.68 3.82
CA PHE A 220 -14.80 -3.85 2.62
C PHE A 220 -14.71 -4.71 1.35
N GLU A 221 -13.86 -5.75 1.34
CA GLU A 221 -13.73 -6.70 0.23
C GLU A 221 -15.05 -7.48 -0.02
N THR A 222 -15.80 -7.75 1.04
CA THR A 222 -17.11 -8.44 0.94
C THR A 222 -18.19 -7.51 0.38
N ILE A 223 -18.23 -6.24 0.79
CA ILE A 223 -19.19 -5.24 0.27
C ILE A 223 -18.88 -4.95 -1.19
N HIS A 224 -17.59 -4.86 -1.55
CA HIS A 224 -17.10 -4.61 -2.90
C HIS A 224 -17.77 -3.38 -3.53
N PRO A 225 -17.59 -2.19 -2.94
CA PRO A 225 -18.44 -1.05 -3.16
C PRO A 225 -18.30 -0.36 -4.52
N PHE A 226 -17.26 -0.64 -5.28
CA PHE A 226 -16.97 -0.04 -6.58
C PHE A 226 -17.12 -1.05 -7.72
N LEU A 227 -17.20 -0.57 -8.95
CA LEU A 227 -17.24 -1.44 -10.14
C LEU A 227 -15.85 -2.04 -10.47
N ASP A 228 -14.76 -1.36 -10.07
CA ASP A 228 -13.38 -1.77 -10.25
C ASP A 228 -12.52 -1.14 -9.15
N GLY A 229 -11.27 -1.57 -8.95
CA GLY A 229 -10.32 -0.97 -8.01
C GLY A 229 -10.58 -1.25 -6.52
N ASN A 230 -11.52 -2.15 -6.17
CA ASN A 230 -11.84 -2.46 -4.77
C ASN A 230 -10.63 -2.99 -4.01
N GLY A 231 -9.90 -3.99 -4.54
CA GLY A 231 -8.74 -4.55 -3.88
C GLY A 231 -7.66 -3.51 -3.56
N ARG A 232 -7.36 -2.62 -4.51
CA ARG A 232 -6.38 -1.53 -4.29
C ARG A 232 -6.86 -0.55 -3.21
N ILE A 233 -8.13 -0.14 -3.21
CA ILE A 233 -8.71 0.72 -2.17
C ILE A 233 -8.80 -0.01 -0.82
N GLY A 234 -9.13 -1.30 -0.80
CA GLY A 234 -9.17 -2.12 0.41
C GLY A 234 -7.80 -2.23 1.08
N ARG A 235 -6.72 -2.42 0.30
CA ARG A 235 -5.35 -2.44 0.83
C ARG A 235 -4.83 -1.05 1.22
N LEU A 236 -5.22 0.00 0.49
CA LEU A 236 -4.98 1.37 0.89
C LEU A 236 -5.65 1.69 2.24
N LEU A 237 -6.87 1.19 2.46
CA LEU A 237 -7.59 1.34 3.72
C LEU A 237 -6.83 0.70 4.90
N ILE A 238 -6.17 -0.46 4.72
CA ILE A 238 -5.33 -1.06 5.76
C ILE A 238 -4.22 -0.08 6.18
N SER A 239 -3.47 0.44 5.23
CA SER A 239 -2.36 1.37 5.49
C SER A 239 -2.85 2.66 6.17
N ALA A 240 -3.99 3.20 5.73
CA ALA A 240 -4.62 4.36 6.33
C ALA A 240 -5.06 4.11 7.79
N LEU A 241 -5.63 2.94 8.07
CA LEU A 241 -6.07 2.55 9.41
C LEU A 241 -4.90 2.31 10.37
N LEU A 242 -3.77 1.77 9.88
CA LEU A 242 -2.54 1.63 10.66
C LEU A 242 -1.97 3.00 11.08
N GLU A 243 -2.00 3.99 10.18
CA GLU A 243 -1.56 5.37 10.47
C GLU A 243 -2.55 6.06 11.43
N ASP A 244 -3.85 6.02 11.16
CA ASP A 244 -4.90 6.66 11.97
C ASP A 244 -4.99 6.09 13.39
N SER A 245 -4.80 4.77 13.54
CA SER A 245 -4.76 4.12 14.87
C SER A 245 -3.49 4.44 15.67
N GLY A 246 -2.46 5.01 15.05
CA GLY A 246 -1.16 5.27 15.64
C GLY A 246 -0.29 4.01 15.86
N LEU A 247 -0.68 2.86 15.31
CA LEU A 247 0.12 1.63 15.36
C LEU A 247 1.37 1.74 14.49
N LEU A 248 1.26 2.41 13.35
CA LEU A 248 2.36 2.70 12.44
C LEU A 248 2.22 4.15 11.93
N PRO A 249 2.73 5.15 12.68
CA PRO A 249 2.57 6.57 12.33
C PRO A 249 3.15 6.95 10.96
N GLU A 250 4.18 6.22 10.52
CA GLU A 250 4.76 6.36 9.20
C GLU A 250 4.56 5.06 8.41
N PRO A 251 4.06 5.10 7.16
CA PRO A 251 3.71 3.92 6.36
C PRO A 251 4.96 3.22 5.80
N LEU A 252 5.75 2.65 6.68
CA LEU A 252 7.02 1.98 6.35
C LEU A 252 6.87 0.50 6.01
N MET A 253 5.68 -0.08 6.23
CA MET A 253 5.36 -1.47 5.94
C MET A 253 4.59 -1.59 4.61
N TYR A 254 4.87 -2.64 3.87
CA TYR A 254 4.17 -2.99 2.62
C TYR A 254 3.54 -4.39 2.76
N LEU A 255 2.33 -4.42 3.33
CA LEU A 255 1.57 -5.65 3.58
C LEU A 255 1.21 -6.37 2.27
N SER A 256 1.04 -5.61 1.18
CA SER A 256 0.72 -6.19 -0.14
C SER A 256 1.77 -7.19 -0.64
N GLY A 257 3.01 -7.13 -0.15
CA GLY A 257 4.04 -8.13 -0.43
C GLY A 257 3.65 -9.52 0.09
N TYR A 258 3.24 -9.59 1.36
CA TYR A 258 2.76 -10.83 1.98
C TYR A 258 1.47 -11.33 1.31
N LEU A 259 0.50 -10.44 1.09
CA LEU A 259 -0.77 -10.81 0.45
C LEU A 259 -0.56 -11.34 -0.97
N LYS A 260 0.37 -10.77 -1.74
CA LYS A 260 0.73 -11.24 -3.08
C LYS A 260 1.36 -12.62 -3.03
N GLN A 261 2.32 -12.84 -2.13
CA GLN A 261 3.00 -14.14 -1.96
C GLN A 261 2.01 -15.24 -1.56
N HIS A 262 0.99 -14.90 -0.77
CA HIS A 262 -0.03 -15.83 -0.27
C HIS A 262 -1.41 -15.58 -0.91
N GLN A 263 -1.46 -15.16 -2.18
CA GLN A 263 -2.68 -14.69 -2.85
C GLN A 263 -3.81 -15.73 -2.85
N THR A 264 -3.49 -16.99 -3.10
CA THR A 264 -4.48 -18.08 -3.09
C THR A 264 -5.12 -18.24 -1.71
N GLU A 265 -4.33 -18.19 -0.65
CA GLU A 265 -4.81 -18.31 0.73
C GLU A 265 -5.61 -17.08 1.15
N TYR A 266 -5.17 -15.89 0.77
CA TYR A 266 -5.88 -14.64 0.97
C TYR A 266 -7.33 -14.71 0.45
N TYR A 267 -7.52 -15.12 -0.80
CA TYR A 267 -8.85 -15.24 -1.39
C TYR A 267 -9.65 -16.41 -0.80
N ARG A 268 -8.99 -17.52 -0.46
CA ARG A 268 -9.63 -18.66 0.20
C ARG A 268 -10.23 -18.24 1.55
N LEU A 269 -9.48 -17.50 2.36
CA LEU A 269 -9.91 -17.05 3.69
C LEU A 269 -11.03 -16.02 3.62
N LEU A 270 -10.98 -15.06 2.69
CA LEU A 270 -12.12 -14.16 2.42
C LEU A 270 -13.37 -14.95 2.04
N SER A 271 -13.23 -16.06 1.30
CA SER A 271 -14.35 -16.93 0.97
C SER A 271 -14.85 -17.73 2.19
N ALA A 272 -13.94 -18.21 3.06
CA ALA A 272 -14.28 -18.94 4.28
C ALA A 272 -15.09 -18.10 5.27
N ILE A 273 -14.76 -16.79 5.40
CA ILE A 273 -15.59 -15.86 6.18
C ILE A 273 -17.04 -15.89 5.71
N ARG A 274 -17.28 -15.76 4.41
CA ARG A 274 -18.62 -15.68 3.84
C ARG A 274 -19.39 -17.00 3.92
N LYS A 275 -18.72 -18.12 3.66
CA LYS A 275 -19.34 -19.45 3.61
C LYS A 275 -19.47 -20.13 4.97
N GLU A 276 -18.51 -19.87 5.84
CA GLU A 276 -18.33 -20.64 7.07
C GLU A 276 -18.35 -19.78 8.34
N GLY A 277 -18.23 -18.45 8.20
CA GLY A 277 -18.09 -17.55 9.32
C GLY A 277 -16.72 -17.66 10.01
N ASP A 278 -15.71 -18.14 9.29
CA ASP A 278 -14.36 -18.36 9.80
C ASP A 278 -13.54 -17.08 9.81
N TRP A 279 -13.87 -16.23 10.76
CA TRP A 279 -13.15 -14.98 11.00
C TRP A 279 -11.81 -15.20 11.71
N GLU A 280 -11.71 -16.27 12.51
CA GLU A 280 -10.51 -16.60 13.29
C GLU A 280 -9.32 -16.89 12.36
N SER A 281 -9.48 -17.78 11.40
CA SER A 281 -8.39 -18.08 10.43
C SER A 281 -8.00 -16.84 9.63
N TRP A 282 -8.95 -15.99 9.27
CA TRP A 282 -8.66 -14.72 8.60
C TRP A 282 -7.84 -13.77 9.49
N VAL A 283 -8.24 -13.58 10.74
CA VAL A 283 -7.54 -12.71 11.69
C VAL A 283 -6.11 -13.22 11.94
N GLN A 284 -5.93 -14.52 12.11
CA GLN A 284 -4.61 -15.13 12.26
C GLN A 284 -3.72 -14.84 11.05
N PHE A 285 -4.20 -15.11 9.84
CA PHE A 285 -3.49 -14.84 8.58
C PHE A 285 -3.10 -13.37 8.45
N PHE A 286 -4.01 -12.46 8.76
CA PHE A 286 -3.75 -11.02 8.70
C PHE A 286 -2.67 -10.60 9.69
N LEU A 287 -2.75 -11.05 10.94
CA LEU A 287 -1.79 -10.72 12.00
C LEU A 287 -0.40 -11.30 11.69
N GLU A 288 -0.33 -12.53 11.18
CA GLU A 288 0.91 -13.13 10.69
C GLU A 288 1.51 -12.30 9.57
N GLY A 289 0.69 -11.89 8.60
CA GLY A 289 1.10 -11.03 7.50
C GLY A 289 1.67 -9.71 7.97
N VAL A 290 1.03 -9.05 8.94
CA VAL A 290 1.52 -7.81 9.55
C VAL A 290 2.87 -8.05 10.24
N GLN A 291 3.01 -9.11 11.02
CA GLN A 291 4.26 -9.45 11.70
C GLN A 291 5.40 -9.68 10.70
N VAL A 292 5.16 -10.49 9.67
CA VAL A 292 6.16 -10.83 8.64
C VAL A 292 6.57 -9.59 7.86
N ALA A 293 5.59 -8.81 7.37
CA ALA A 293 5.85 -7.60 6.58
C ALA A 293 6.58 -6.53 7.39
N ALA A 294 6.23 -6.35 8.68
CA ALA A 294 6.91 -5.40 9.54
C ALA A 294 8.37 -5.80 9.82
N ASN A 295 8.63 -7.08 10.10
CA ASN A 295 9.99 -7.59 10.29
C ASN A 295 10.84 -7.44 9.01
N GLN A 296 10.27 -7.70 7.85
CA GLN A 296 10.98 -7.55 6.58
C GLN A 296 11.31 -6.08 6.28
N ALA A 297 10.36 -5.18 6.53
CA ALA A 297 10.57 -3.75 6.37
C ALA A 297 11.65 -3.22 7.34
N GLU A 298 11.64 -3.65 8.61
CA GLU A 298 12.68 -3.35 9.60
C GLU A 298 14.07 -3.75 9.08
N GLN A 299 14.23 -4.99 8.63
CA GLN A 299 15.50 -5.50 8.09
C GLN A 299 15.96 -4.71 6.86
N ASN A 300 15.05 -4.36 5.97
CA ASN A 300 15.38 -3.59 4.77
C ASN A 300 15.83 -2.17 5.13
N ILE A 301 15.18 -1.51 6.10
CA ILE A 301 15.60 -0.19 6.59
C ILE A 301 17.00 -0.24 7.18
N VAL A 302 17.35 -1.25 7.99
CA VAL A 302 18.68 -1.43 8.55
C VAL A 302 19.73 -1.61 7.44
N LYS A 303 19.44 -2.41 6.40
CA LYS A 303 20.34 -2.59 5.25
C LYS A 303 20.53 -1.29 4.48
N ILE A 304 19.46 -0.55 4.21
CA ILE A 304 19.49 0.76 3.53
C ILE A 304 20.31 1.76 4.35
N ALA A 305 20.08 1.86 5.65
CA ALA A 305 20.83 2.74 6.52
C ALA A 305 22.33 2.43 6.52
N SER A 306 22.69 1.14 6.57
CA SER A 306 24.07 0.67 6.51
C SER A 306 24.72 0.99 5.17
N LEU A 307 24.02 0.78 4.05
CA LEU A 307 24.51 1.13 2.71
C LEU A 307 24.79 2.62 2.60
N VAL A 308 23.78 3.45 2.94
CA VAL A 308 23.90 4.91 2.82
C VAL A 308 25.00 5.45 3.73
N ALA A 309 25.13 4.95 4.96
CA ALA A 309 26.20 5.35 5.88
C ALA A 309 27.60 5.00 5.35
N SER A 310 27.77 3.80 4.77
CA SER A 310 29.02 3.37 4.15
C SER A 310 29.39 4.24 2.95
N ASP A 311 28.42 4.51 2.07
CA ASP A 311 28.63 5.29 0.85
C ASP A 311 28.91 6.78 1.16
N ARG A 312 28.22 7.33 2.17
CA ARG A 312 28.48 8.68 2.68
C ARG A 312 29.92 8.80 3.19
N ARG A 313 30.40 7.83 3.97
CA ARG A 313 31.77 7.80 4.47
C ARG A 313 32.76 7.79 3.31
N LYS A 314 32.56 6.92 2.32
CA LYS A 314 33.42 6.83 1.13
C LYS A 314 33.51 8.16 0.37
N LEU A 315 32.39 8.88 0.28
CA LEU A 315 32.35 10.21 -0.34
C LEU A 315 33.11 11.26 0.48
N LEU A 316 32.93 11.28 1.81
CA LEU A 316 33.57 12.24 2.71
C LEU A 316 35.10 12.04 2.81
N GLU A 317 35.57 10.80 2.77
CA GLU A 317 36.97 10.47 2.82
C GLU A 317 37.71 10.69 1.47
N SER A 318 36.97 10.90 0.39
CA SER A 318 37.51 11.12 -0.94
C SER A 318 38.02 12.56 -1.13
N PRO A 319 39.26 12.77 -1.63
CA PRO A 319 39.73 14.10 -2.03
C PRO A 319 38.90 14.75 -3.13
N LYS A 320 38.14 13.95 -3.90
CA LYS A 320 37.25 14.41 -4.94
C LYS A 320 35.85 14.81 -4.40
N GLY A 321 35.55 14.49 -3.13
CA GLY A 321 34.29 14.82 -2.46
C GLY A 321 34.17 16.31 -2.25
N GLY A 322 33.26 16.96 -2.99
CA GLY A 322 32.96 18.38 -2.83
C GLY A 322 31.52 18.61 -2.39
N ALA A 323 31.18 19.83 -1.99
CA ALA A 323 29.84 20.19 -1.52
C ALA A 323 28.72 19.79 -2.49
N ALA A 324 28.94 19.95 -3.82
CA ALA A 324 27.97 19.56 -4.83
C ALA A 324 27.75 18.02 -4.88
N ALA A 325 28.83 17.25 -4.78
CA ALA A 325 28.76 15.78 -4.75
C ALA A 325 28.03 15.29 -3.49
N TYR A 326 28.29 15.91 -2.35
CA TYR A 326 27.59 15.60 -1.10
C TYR A 326 26.09 15.92 -1.21
N ARG A 327 25.74 17.11 -1.71
CA ARG A 327 24.33 17.51 -1.92
C ARG A 327 23.61 16.56 -2.87
N LEU A 328 24.24 16.14 -3.96
CA LEU A 328 23.66 15.17 -4.88
C LEU A 328 23.46 13.81 -4.18
N PHE A 329 24.46 13.34 -3.44
CA PHE A 329 24.37 12.07 -2.71
C PHE A 329 23.18 12.03 -1.74
N GLU A 330 22.97 13.10 -0.96
CA GLU A 330 21.83 13.20 -0.04
C GLU A 330 20.46 13.16 -0.74
N MET A 331 20.41 13.44 -2.04
CA MET A 331 19.17 13.37 -2.82
C MET A 331 18.94 11.99 -3.47
N LEU A 332 19.97 11.14 -3.57
CA LEU A 332 19.88 9.84 -4.27
C LEU A 332 18.74 8.93 -3.76
N PRO A 333 18.48 8.82 -2.45
CA PRO A 333 17.38 7.98 -1.97
C PRO A 333 15.98 8.39 -2.46
N MET A 334 15.80 9.69 -2.79
CA MET A 334 14.56 10.21 -3.37
C MET A 334 14.62 10.41 -4.89
N MET A 335 15.79 10.18 -5.48
CA MET A 335 16.04 10.30 -6.92
C MET A 335 17.03 9.21 -7.35
N PRO A 336 16.68 7.93 -7.17
CA PRO A 336 17.64 6.83 -7.39
C PRO A 336 17.94 6.57 -8.87
N ARG A 337 17.12 7.11 -9.78
CA ARG A 337 17.33 7.16 -11.24
C ARG A 337 17.27 8.61 -11.70
N PHE A 338 18.23 9.02 -12.53
CA PHE A 338 18.31 10.42 -12.95
C PHE A 338 19.19 10.63 -14.19
N THR A 339 19.00 11.79 -14.82
CA THR A 339 19.84 12.32 -15.89
C THR A 339 20.69 13.50 -15.37
N VAL A 340 21.75 13.87 -16.09
CA VAL A 340 22.56 15.06 -15.74
C VAL A 340 21.72 16.33 -15.73
N GLU A 341 20.73 16.44 -16.63
CA GLU A 341 19.83 17.61 -16.69
C GLU A 341 18.95 17.71 -15.44
N ARG A 342 18.46 16.58 -14.93
CA ARG A 342 17.72 16.53 -13.66
C ARG A 342 18.59 16.96 -12.47
N VAL A 343 19.87 16.54 -12.44
CA VAL A 343 20.83 16.97 -11.42
C VAL A 343 21.08 18.47 -11.50
N LYS A 344 21.27 19.02 -12.70
CA LYS A 344 21.43 20.45 -12.94
C LYS A 344 20.27 21.25 -12.33
N THR A 345 19.03 20.82 -12.58
CA THR A 345 17.83 21.44 -12.02
C THR A 345 17.77 21.31 -10.50
N ALA A 346 17.99 20.09 -9.97
CA ALA A 346 17.89 19.79 -8.55
C ALA A 346 18.94 20.52 -7.70
N LEU A 347 20.16 20.68 -8.22
CA LEU A 347 21.25 21.42 -7.55
C LEU A 347 21.23 22.94 -7.85
N ALA A 348 20.35 23.42 -8.73
CA ALA A 348 20.31 24.78 -9.23
C ALA A 348 21.71 25.23 -9.73
N THR A 349 22.31 24.46 -10.65
CA THR A 349 23.68 24.67 -11.12
C THR A 349 23.77 24.64 -12.65
N THR A 350 25.00 24.76 -13.20
CA THR A 350 25.23 24.63 -14.64
C THR A 350 25.37 23.18 -15.07
N PHE A 351 25.14 22.88 -16.36
CA PHE A 351 25.35 21.52 -16.89
C PHE A 351 26.77 20.98 -16.71
N PRO A 352 27.85 21.77 -16.98
CA PRO A 352 29.21 21.30 -16.71
C PRO A 352 29.44 20.90 -15.24
N THR A 353 28.94 21.71 -14.30
CA THR A 353 29.04 21.44 -12.86
C THR A 353 28.26 20.17 -12.48
N ALA A 354 27.01 20.04 -12.95
CA ALA A 354 26.20 18.84 -12.71
C ALA A 354 26.89 17.58 -13.27
N ASN A 355 27.40 17.64 -14.51
CA ASN A 355 28.10 16.52 -15.13
C ASN A 355 29.41 16.16 -14.40
N ALA A 356 30.17 17.13 -13.93
CA ALA A 356 31.37 16.87 -13.10
C ALA A 356 30.99 16.23 -11.76
N THR A 357 29.90 16.68 -11.13
CA THR A 357 29.37 16.13 -9.88
C THR A 357 28.93 14.67 -10.05
N VAL A 358 28.19 14.37 -11.11
CA VAL A 358 27.77 12.98 -11.44
C VAL A 358 28.99 12.09 -11.68
N LYS A 359 29.96 12.59 -12.48
CA LYS A 359 31.21 11.86 -12.74
C LYS A 359 31.99 11.54 -11.45
N THR A 360 32.01 12.44 -10.48
CA THR A 360 32.62 12.17 -9.17
C THR A 360 31.96 10.99 -8.46
N LEU A 361 30.64 10.92 -8.39
CA LEU A 361 29.93 9.81 -7.77
C LEU A 361 30.11 8.50 -8.55
N GLU A 362 30.14 8.57 -9.87
CA GLU A 362 30.41 7.40 -10.74
C GLU A 362 31.83 6.85 -10.52
N GLU A 363 32.86 7.71 -10.52
CA GLU A 363 34.26 7.32 -10.25
C GLU A 363 34.44 6.72 -8.86
N LEU A 364 33.66 7.15 -7.89
CA LEU A 364 33.62 6.57 -6.55
C LEU A 364 32.82 5.26 -6.50
N GLY A 365 32.19 4.84 -7.59
CA GLY A 365 31.35 3.63 -7.63
C GLY A 365 30.11 3.72 -6.73
N LEU A 366 29.60 4.91 -6.48
CA LEU A 366 28.37 5.13 -5.74
C LEU A 366 27.14 5.00 -6.64
N ILE A 367 27.28 5.38 -7.91
CA ILE A 367 26.26 5.26 -8.95
C ILE A 367 26.86 4.57 -10.18
N ILE A 368 26.01 4.06 -11.04
CA ILE A 368 26.39 3.48 -12.34
C ILE A 368 25.66 4.21 -13.48
N GLU A 369 26.32 4.32 -14.62
CA GLU A 369 25.72 4.74 -15.87
C GLU A 369 24.94 3.56 -16.47
N THR A 370 23.74 3.80 -17.02
CA THR A 370 22.78 2.73 -17.39
C THR A 370 22.44 2.65 -18.87
N THR A 371 22.82 3.64 -19.69
CA THR A 371 22.45 3.69 -21.11
C THR A 371 23.56 3.22 -22.05
N GLY A 372 24.82 3.26 -21.65
CA GLY A 372 25.99 3.05 -22.52
C GLY A 372 26.14 4.11 -23.62
N GLN A 373 25.44 5.23 -23.51
CA GLN A 373 25.41 6.29 -24.53
C GLN A 373 26.41 7.39 -24.24
N LYS A 374 26.86 8.09 -25.31
CA LYS A 374 27.68 9.29 -25.14
C LYS A 374 26.89 10.55 -24.80
N LYS A 375 25.60 10.60 -25.15
CA LYS A 375 24.67 11.71 -24.90
C LYS A 375 23.42 11.14 -24.20
N ASN A 376 22.68 12.00 -23.51
CA ASN A 376 21.44 11.66 -22.80
C ASN A 376 21.64 10.48 -21.81
N ARG A 377 22.78 10.46 -21.15
CA ARG A 377 23.10 9.42 -20.17
C ARG A 377 22.17 9.46 -18.98
N SER A 378 21.75 8.29 -18.52
CA SER A 378 21.08 8.12 -17.25
C SER A 378 21.94 7.35 -16.24
N PHE A 379 21.68 7.59 -14.98
CA PHE A 379 22.47 7.06 -13.86
C PHE A 379 21.55 6.46 -12.81
N SER A 380 22.08 5.48 -12.10
CA SER A 380 21.36 4.71 -11.09
C SER A 380 22.17 4.59 -9.79
N TYR A 381 21.52 4.81 -8.66
CA TYR A 381 21.98 4.32 -7.36
C TYR A 381 21.59 2.85 -7.21
N ASP A 382 22.21 2.01 -8.02
CA ASP A 382 21.77 0.65 -8.31
C ASP A 382 21.71 -0.24 -7.06
N ARG A 383 22.71 -0.20 -6.18
CA ARG A 383 22.72 -0.96 -4.92
C ARG A 383 21.53 -0.64 -4.02
N TYR A 384 21.09 0.63 -4.02
CA TYR A 384 19.91 1.06 -3.28
C TYR A 384 18.64 0.49 -3.92
N ILE A 385 18.50 0.56 -5.24
CA ILE A 385 17.37 -0.01 -5.97
C ILE A 385 17.27 -1.52 -5.77
N GLN A 386 18.40 -2.23 -5.76
CA GLN A 386 18.46 -3.68 -5.49
C GLN A 386 17.91 -4.02 -4.10
N LEU A 387 18.22 -3.24 -3.07
CA LEU A 387 17.66 -3.41 -1.72
C LEU A 387 16.16 -3.15 -1.68
N LEU A 388 15.65 -2.24 -2.50
CA LEU A 388 14.20 -1.99 -2.61
C LEU A 388 13.48 -3.10 -3.39
N SER A 389 14.14 -3.75 -4.33
CA SER A 389 13.57 -4.81 -5.16
C SER A 389 13.48 -6.15 -4.43
N ALA A 390 14.35 -6.37 -3.45
CA ALA A 390 14.35 -7.54 -2.57
C ALA A 390 13.18 -7.48 -1.57
#